data_95d096fdb69c89a43088dbbb352ac60c
#
_entry.id   95d096fdb69c89a43088dbbb352ac60c
#
_cell.length_a   1.000
_cell.length_b   1.000
_cell.length_c   1.000
_cell.angle_alpha   90.00
_cell.angle_beta   90.00
_cell.angle_gamma   90.00
#
_symmetry.space_group_name_H-M   'P 1'
#
loop_
_entity.id
_entity.type
_entity.pdbx_description
1 polymer ?
#
loop_
_entity_poly.entity_id
_entity_poly.type
_entity_poly.pdbx_seq_one_letter_code
_entity_poly.pdbx_strand_id
1 'polypeptide(L)'
;DASEFTRLLDEGVLEADRVLAIIGKTEGNGGVNDYTRIIADRAFREALMAKGVDQDKVRQIPIVWSGGTDGVISPHATIFATVDPASVEATDEPRLTVGMAMSEPILPEEIGRMGMVDKVADAVKVAMERAGITDTADVHYVQTKTPLLTIDTIRDAHSRGQTVFTDDTLTSMD
;
A
#
# COMPACT_ATOMS: atom_id res chain seq x y z
N ASP A 1 -10.05 13.63 -4.85
CA ASP A 1 -11.01 13.41 -3.77
C ASP A 1 -11.49 11.95 -3.79
N ALA A 2 -12.23 11.51 -2.75
CA ALA A 2 -12.74 10.14 -2.62
C ALA A 2 -14.25 10.05 -2.93
N SER A 3 -14.83 11.00 -3.66
CA SER A 3 -16.28 11.06 -3.89
C SER A 3 -16.81 9.84 -4.64
N GLU A 4 -16.13 9.42 -5.69
CA GLU A 4 -16.52 8.24 -6.47
C GLU A 4 -16.38 6.95 -5.64
N PHE A 5 -15.34 6.82 -4.86
CA PHE A 5 -15.17 5.70 -3.92
C PHE A 5 -16.31 5.66 -2.89
N THR A 6 -16.64 6.82 -2.32
CA THR A 6 -17.77 6.94 -1.39
C THR A 6 -19.09 6.55 -2.06
N ARG A 7 -19.32 6.98 -3.30
CA ARG A 7 -20.49 6.61 -4.08
C ARG A 7 -20.60 5.09 -4.28
N LEU A 8 -19.51 4.41 -4.65
CA LEU A 8 -19.49 2.95 -4.80
C LEU A 8 -19.84 2.22 -3.49
N LEU A 9 -19.38 2.76 -2.36
CA LEU A 9 -19.73 2.25 -1.02
C LEU A 9 -21.20 2.53 -0.67
N ASP A 10 -21.74 3.70 -1.02
CA ASP A 10 -23.12 4.11 -0.76
C ASP A 10 -24.12 3.26 -1.55
N GLU A 11 -23.79 2.97 -2.81
CA GLU A 11 -24.61 2.17 -3.72
C GLU A 11 -24.49 0.65 -3.46
N GLY A 12 -23.60 0.22 -2.56
CA GLY A 12 -23.35 -1.19 -2.27
C GLY A 12 -22.66 -1.97 -3.41
N VAL A 13 -22.08 -1.27 -4.37
CA VAL A 13 -21.24 -1.88 -5.41
C VAL A 13 -19.96 -2.44 -4.80
N LEU A 14 -19.49 -1.80 -3.74
CA LEU A 14 -18.31 -2.17 -2.98
C LEU A 14 -18.66 -2.24 -1.48
N GLU A 15 -18.34 -3.35 -0.84
CA GLU A 15 -18.46 -3.51 0.60
C GLU A 15 -17.19 -3.03 1.30
N ALA A 16 -17.32 -2.07 2.22
CA ALA A 16 -16.17 -1.41 2.85
C ALA A 16 -15.28 -2.37 3.65
N ASP A 17 -15.87 -3.34 4.32
CA ASP A 17 -15.16 -4.34 5.13
C ASP A 17 -14.45 -5.41 4.32
N ARG A 18 -14.73 -5.49 3.01
CA ARG A 18 -14.08 -6.38 2.03
C ARG A 18 -12.92 -5.75 1.29
N VAL A 19 -12.65 -4.46 1.49
CA VAL A 19 -11.51 -3.78 0.86
C VAL A 19 -10.20 -4.36 1.39
N LEU A 20 -9.36 -4.83 0.46
CA LEU A 20 -8.05 -5.43 0.75
C LEU A 20 -6.92 -4.43 0.60
N ALA A 21 -6.92 -3.64 -0.48
CA ALA A 21 -5.92 -2.61 -0.76
C ALA A 21 -6.43 -1.55 -1.71
N ILE A 22 -5.70 -0.45 -1.74
CA ILE A 22 -5.93 0.64 -2.68
C ILE A 22 -4.59 1.07 -3.26
N ILE A 23 -4.51 1.14 -4.59
CA ILE A 23 -3.34 1.64 -5.30
C ILE A 23 -3.79 2.76 -6.23
N GLY A 24 -3.16 3.93 -6.15
CA GLY A 24 -3.59 5.05 -6.95
C GLY A 24 -2.50 6.05 -7.32
N LYS A 25 -2.90 6.94 -8.20
CA LYS A 25 -2.14 8.10 -8.67
C LYS A 25 -2.83 9.38 -8.23
N THR A 26 -2.07 10.33 -7.76
CA THR A 26 -2.53 11.68 -7.40
C THR A 26 -1.91 12.73 -8.32
N GLU A 27 -2.49 13.93 -8.34
CA GLU A 27 -2.04 15.06 -9.17
C GLU A 27 -0.78 15.76 -8.64
N GLY A 28 -0.22 15.30 -7.51
CA GLY A 28 0.94 15.93 -6.90
C GLY A 28 2.22 15.85 -7.74
N ASN A 29 3.28 16.45 -7.24
CA ASN A 29 4.57 16.50 -7.93
C ASN A 29 5.41 15.20 -7.80
N GLY A 30 4.94 14.22 -7.02
CA GLY A 30 5.66 12.96 -6.77
C GLY A 30 6.86 13.07 -5.82
N GLY A 31 7.24 14.28 -5.41
CA GLY A 31 8.37 14.52 -4.52
C GLY A 31 8.06 14.31 -3.04
N VAL A 32 9.04 14.56 -2.17
CA VAL A 32 8.91 14.41 -0.71
C VAL A 32 7.88 15.37 -0.10
N ASN A 33 7.62 16.49 -0.75
CA ASN A 33 6.67 17.51 -0.35
C ASN A 33 5.29 17.38 -1.03
N ASP A 34 4.99 16.22 -1.59
CA ASP A 34 3.72 15.96 -2.25
C ASP A 34 2.62 15.67 -1.22
N TYR A 35 1.87 16.70 -0.85
CA TYR A 35 0.76 16.59 0.09
C TYR A 35 -0.47 15.87 -0.47
N THR A 36 -0.60 15.75 -1.80
CA THR A 36 -1.78 15.12 -2.42
C THR A 36 -1.92 13.67 -2.00
N ARG A 37 -0.81 12.94 -1.81
CA ARG A 37 -0.81 11.57 -1.32
C ARG A 37 -1.39 11.44 0.09
N ILE A 38 -1.02 12.36 0.99
CA ILE A 38 -1.50 12.37 2.37
C ILE A 38 -3.00 12.68 2.40
N ILE A 39 -3.44 13.66 1.60
CA ILE A 39 -4.84 14.06 1.50
C ILE A 39 -5.69 12.90 0.94
N ALA A 40 -5.19 12.22 -0.11
CA ALA A 40 -5.87 11.07 -0.68
C ALA A 40 -5.96 9.91 0.33
N ASP A 41 -4.85 9.54 0.98
CA ASP A 41 -4.82 8.48 1.98
C ASP A 41 -5.87 8.73 3.09
N ARG A 42 -5.88 9.94 3.62
CA ARG A 42 -6.83 10.35 4.66
C ARG A 42 -8.28 10.25 4.17
N ALA A 43 -8.59 10.79 2.99
CA ALA A 43 -9.95 10.80 2.46
C ALA A 43 -10.50 9.37 2.25
N PHE A 44 -9.68 8.45 1.73
CA PHE A 44 -10.10 7.06 1.53
C PHE A 44 -10.27 6.31 2.86
N ARG A 45 -9.37 6.51 3.83
CA ARG A 45 -9.50 5.92 5.17
C ARG A 45 -10.73 6.45 5.92
N GLU A 46 -10.99 7.77 5.86
CA GLU A 46 -12.18 8.38 6.44
C GLU A 46 -13.47 7.84 5.81
N ALA A 47 -13.50 7.60 4.48
CA ALA A 47 -14.64 6.99 3.82
C ALA A 47 -14.92 5.55 4.30
N LEU A 48 -13.88 4.74 4.50
CA LEU A 48 -14.03 3.39 5.06
C LEU A 48 -14.55 3.43 6.51
N MET A 49 -13.98 4.30 7.35
CA MET A 49 -14.43 4.45 8.75
C MET A 49 -15.88 4.97 8.83
N ALA A 50 -16.29 5.87 7.93
CA ALA A 50 -17.67 6.36 7.84
C ALA A 50 -18.67 5.23 7.52
N LYS A 51 -18.21 4.14 6.90
CA LYS A 51 -18.99 2.92 6.65
C LYS A 51 -18.92 1.89 7.80
N GLY A 52 -18.35 2.26 8.94
CA GLY A 52 -18.30 1.44 10.14
C GLY A 52 -17.12 0.45 10.18
N VAL A 53 -16.16 0.56 9.26
CA VAL A 53 -14.94 -0.25 9.36
C VAL A 53 -14.10 0.24 10.53
N ASP A 54 -13.69 -0.69 11.39
CA ASP A 54 -12.87 -0.39 12.56
C ASP A 54 -11.55 0.30 12.18
N GLN A 55 -11.13 1.27 12.99
CA GLN A 55 -9.94 2.09 12.73
C GLN A 55 -8.66 1.25 12.62
N ASP A 56 -8.51 0.22 13.46
CA ASP A 56 -7.30 -0.62 13.44
C ASP A 56 -7.29 -1.50 12.19
N LYS A 57 -8.47 -1.99 11.74
CA LYS A 57 -8.61 -2.66 10.46
C LYS A 57 -8.25 -1.73 9.29
N VAL A 58 -8.76 -0.49 9.28
CA VAL A 58 -8.45 0.50 8.24
C VAL A 58 -6.95 0.80 8.18
N ARG A 59 -6.26 0.87 9.32
CA ARG A 59 -4.79 1.06 9.37
C ARG A 59 -4.01 -0.08 8.74
N GLN A 60 -4.55 -1.29 8.79
CA GLN A 60 -3.92 -2.49 8.22
C GLN A 60 -4.16 -2.64 6.71
N ILE A 61 -5.07 -1.88 6.13
CA ILE A 61 -5.28 -1.87 4.67
C ILE A 61 -4.11 -1.14 4.01
N PRO A 62 -3.32 -1.82 3.15
CA PRO A 62 -2.29 -1.17 2.37
C PRO A 62 -2.92 -0.16 1.41
N ILE A 63 -2.60 1.11 1.58
CA ILE A 63 -3.01 2.18 0.66
C ILE A 63 -1.74 2.82 0.09
N VAL A 64 -1.54 2.68 -1.21
CA VAL A 64 -0.33 3.12 -1.90
C VAL A 64 -0.68 4.23 -2.89
N TRP A 65 -0.15 5.42 -2.65
CA TRP A 65 -0.29 6.55 -3.53
C TRP A 65 1.04 6.90 -4.19
N SER A 66 1.04 7.00 -5.51
CA SER A 66 2.11 7.60 -6.30
C SER A 66 1.69 8.99 -6.73
N GLY A 67 2.49 10.00 -6.45
CA GLY A 67 2.27 11.36 -6.95
C GLY A 67 2.70 11.50 -8.42
N GLY A 68 2.23 12.58 -9.05
CA GLY A 68 2.56 12.92 -10.42
C GLY A 68 1.72 12.15 -11.45
N THR A 69 0.93 12.90 -12.18
CA THR A 69 0.15 12.42 -13.32
C THR A 69 0.69 13.08 -14.58
N ASP A 70 1.84 12.60 -15.05
CA ASP A 70 2.54 13.23 -16.17
C ASP A 70 1.76 13.06 -17.49
N GLY A 71 1.24 14.16 -18.01
CA GLY A 71 0.65 14.25 -19.33
C GLY A 71 -0.65 13.45 -19.49
N VAL A 72 -0.56 12.20 -19.87
CA VAL A 72 -1.71 11.36 -20.26
C VAL A 72 -2.34 10.56 -19.13
N ILE A 73 -1.71 10.50 -17.96
CA ILE A 73 -2.21 9.73 -16.82
C ILE A 73 -3.15 10.61 -15.99
N SER A 74 -4.41 10.20 -15.86
CA SER A 74 -5.36 10.85 -14.97
C SER A 74 -5.21 10.37 -13.53
N PRO A 75 -5.52 11.21 -12.52
CA PRO A 75 -5.66 10.76 -11.14
C PRO A 75 -6.69 9.64 -11.05
N HIS A 76 -6.35 8.53 -10.40
CA HIS A 76 -7.22 7.38 -10.26
C HIS A 76 -6.85 6.52 -9.06
N ALA A 77 -7.77 5.65 -8.67
CA ALA A 77 -7.51 4.61 -7.67
C ALA A 77 -8.04 3.27 -8.16
N THR A 78 -7.24 2.23 -8.00
CA THR A 78 -7.65 0.83 -8.17
C THR A 78 -7.93 0.26 -6.79
N ILE A 79 -9.14 -0.24 -6.59
CA ILE A 79 -9.59 -0.85 -5.34
C ILE A 79 -9.57 -2.37 -5.50
N PHE A 80 -8.86 -3.04 -4.62
CA PHE A 80 -8.89 -4.49 -4.50
C PHE A 80 -9.82 -4.87 -3.37
N ALA A 81 -10.80 -5.69 -3.64
CA ALA A 81 -11.75 -6.17 -2.64
C ALA A 81 -12.06 -7.66 -2.86
N THR A 82 -12.40 -8.35 -1.77
CA THR A 82 -12.95 -9.70 -1.87
C THR A 82 -14.43 -9.64 -2.25
N VAL A 83 -14.89 -10.71 -2.89
CA VAL A 83 -16.32 -10.95 -3.12
C VAL A 83 -16.77 -12.11 -2.27
N ASP A 84 -18.10 -12.26 -2.08
CA ASP A 84 -18.64 -13.44 -1.43
C ASP A 84 -18.33 -14.67 -2.30
N PRO A 85 -17.66 -15.71 -1.78
CA PRO A 85 -17.39 -16.93 -2.53
C PRO A 85 -18.69 -17.57 -3.09
N ALA A 86 -19.80 -17.40 -2.42
CA ALA A 86 -21.12 -17.90 -2.88
C ALA A 86 -21.67 -17.14 -4.10
N SER A 87 -21.17 -15.93 -4.36
CA SER A 87 -21.58 -15.12 -5.53
C SER A 87 -20.75 -15.41 -6.78
N VAL A 88 -19.73 -16.27 -6.69
CA VAL A 88 -18.82 -16.60 -7.80
C VAL A 88 -19.07 -18.01 -8.26
N GLU A 89 -19.36 -18.18 -9.56
CA GLU A 89 -19.44 -19.52 -10.15
C GLU A 89 -18.09 -20.22 -10.07
N ALA A 90 -18.12 -21.47 -9.60
CA ALA A 90 -16.94 -22.33 -9.61
C ALA A 90 -16.51 -22.57 -11.07
N THR A 91 -15.23 -22.45 -11.33
CA THR A 91 -14.63 -22.69 -12.65
C THR A 91 -13.30 -23.38 -12.48
N ASP A 92 -12.96 -24.24 -13.44
CA ASP A 92 -11.63 -24.87 -13.52
C ASP A 92 -10.60 -23.97 -14.23
N GLU A 93 -11.01 -22.78 -14.67
CA GLU A 93 -10.09 -21.84 -15.33
C GLU A 93 -9.15 -21.19 -14.30
N PRO A 94 -7.87 -21.04 -14.63
CA PRO A 94 -6.92 -20.29 -13.78
C PRO A 94 -7.40 -18.87 -13.55
N ARG A 95 -7.39 -18.44 -12.30
CA ARG A 95 -7.77 -17.08 -11.89
C ARG A 95 -6.65 -16.39 -11.16
N LEU A 96 -6.61 -15.07 -11.32
CA LEU A 96 -5.71 -14.23 -10.54
C LEU A 96 -6.17 -14.23 -9.07
N THR A 97 -5.23 -14.48 -8.18
CA THR A 97 -5.42 -14.29 -6.74
C THR A 97 -4.51 -13.17 -6.24
N VAL A 98 -4.90 -12.53 -5.15
CA VAL A 98 -4.18 -11.41 -4.54
C VAL A 98 -4.02 -11.66 -3.05
N GLY A 99 -2.79 -11.59 -2.57
CA GLY A 99 -2.49 -11.60 -1.14
C GLY A 99 -1.78 -10.32 -0.73
N MET A 100 -1.98 -9.91 0.51
CA MET A 100 -1.41 -8.69 1.05
C MET A 100 -0.88 -8.90 2.43
N ALA A 101 0.25 -8.25 2.72
CA ALA A 101 0.84 -8.23 4.04
C ALA A 101 1.55 -6.89 4.30
N MET A 102 1.70 -6.57 5.56
CA MET A 102 2.60 -5.52 6.03
C MET A 102 3.80 -6.18 6.68
N SER A 103 4.98 -5.63 6.43
CA SER A 103 6.20 -6.07 7.10
C SER A 103 6.22 -5.59 8.55
N GLU A 104 7.10 -6.17 9.35
CA GLU A 104 7.55 -5.54 10.59
C GLU A 104 8.08 -4.12 10.29
N PRO A 105 8.02 -3.19 11.27
CA PRO A 105 8.52 -1.84 11.08
C PRO A 105 9.96 -1.82 10.56
N ILE A 106 10.20 -1.09 9.48
CA ILE A 106 11.54 -0.88 8.93
C ILE A 106 12.13 0.36 9.58
N LEU A 107 13.22 0.17 10.31
CA LEU A 107 13.92 1.27 10.99
C LEU A 107 14.74 2.09 9.98
N PRO A 108 15.01 3.38 10.26
CA PRO A 108 15.79 4.23 9.36
C PRO A 108 17.15 3.66 8.99
N GLU A 109 17.82 3.01 9.93
CA GLU A 109 19.11 2.35 9.72
C GLU A 109 19.06 1.09 8.86
N GLU A 110 17.87 0.54 8.60
CA GLU A 110 17.66 -0.63 7.76
C GLU A 110 17.33 -0.26 6.31
N ILE A 111 16.88 0.98 6.08
CA ILE A 111 16.49 1.46 4.74
C ILE A 111 17.70 1.40 3.79
N GLY A 112 17.50 0.79 2.61
CA GLY A 112 18.55 0.56 1.63
C GLY A 112 19.55 -0.54 2.00
N ARG A 113 19.27 -1.35 3.02
CA ARG A 113 20.13 -2.42 3.51
C ARG A 113 19.39 -3.77 3.58
N MET A 114 20.14 -4.85 3.82
CA MET A 114 19.57 -6.21 3.88
C MET A 114 18.46 -6.36 4.90
N GLY A 115 18.49 -5.66 6.04
CA GLY A 115 17.40 -5.70 7.02
C GLY A 115 16.04 -5.32 6.43
N MET A 116 15.99 -4.32 5.55
CA MET A 116 14.77 -3.99 4.81
C MET A 116 14.37 -5.12 3.85
N VAL A 117 15.34 -5.67 3.11
CA VAL A 117 15.10 -6.75 2.13
C VAL A 117 14.51 -7.98 2.83
N ASP A 118 15.08 -8.38 3.96
CA ASP A 118 14.62 -9.55 4.73
C ASP A 118 13.18 -9.36 5.23
N LYS A 119 12.86 -8.19 5.79
CA LYS A 119 11.50 -7.87 6.25
C LYS A 119 10.47 -7.85 5.11
N VAL A 120 10.86 -7.32 3.95
CA VAL A 120 10.00 -7.33 2.76
C VAL A 120 9.79 -8.76 2.26
N ALA A 121 10.86 -9.58 2.21
CA ALA A 121 10.76 -10.97 1.78
C ALA A 121 9.83 -11.79 2.70
N ASP A 122 9.90 -11.56 4.01
CA ASP A 122 8.99 -12.23 4.96
C ASP A 122 7.54 -11.76 4.78
N ALA A 123 7.31 -10.49 4.53
CA ALA A 123 5.97 -10.00 4.21
C ALA A 123 5.42 -10.60 2.90
N VAL A 124 6.27 -10.78 1.88
CA VAL A 124 5.87 -11.45 0.62
C VAL A 124 5.45 -12.89 0.87
N LYS A 125 6.17 -13.65 1.71
CA LYS A 125 5.78 -15.02 2.08
C LYS A 125 4.39 -15.05 2.73
N VAL A 126 4.12 -14.14 3.68
CA VAL A 126 2.79 -14.02 4.30
C VAL A 126 1.72 -13.65 3.27
N ALA A 127 2.02 -12.77 2.32
CA ALA A 127 1.09 -12.41 1.26
C ALA A 127 0.80 -13.62 0.35
N MET A 128 1.80 -14.43 -0.01
CA MET A 128 1.63 -15.67 -0.77
C MET A 128 0.70 -16.65 -0.03
N GLU A 129 0.94 -16.88 1.26
CA GLU A 129 0.09 -17.76 2.09
C GLU A 129 -1.37 -17.27 2.07
N ARG A 130 -1.61 -15.97 2.23
CA ARG A 130 -2.95 -15.36 2.19
C ARG A 130 -3.62 -15.47 0.83
N ALA A 131 -2.83 -15.48 -0.24
CA ALA A 131 -3.29 -15.69 -1.62
C ALA A 131 -3.52 -17.19 -1.96
N GLY A 132 -3.12 -18.12 -1.08
CA GLY A 132 -3.12 -19.55 -1.36
C GLY A 132 -2.04 -19.98 -2.36
N ILE A 133 -1.01 -19.17 -2.57
CA ILE A 133 0.11 -19.45 -3.47
C ILE A 133 1.17 -20.24 -2.69
N THR A 134 1.48 -21.45 -3.17
CA THR A 134 2.45 -22.34 -2.54
C THR A 134 3.76 -22.47 -3.33
N ASP A 135 3.73 -22.15 -4.63
CA ASP A 135 4.90 -22.15 -5.50
C ASP A 135 5.23 -20.71 -5.93
N THR A 136 6.49 -20.31 -5.80
CA THR A 136 6.95 -18.99 -6.25
C THR A 136 6.85 -18.83 -7.77
N ALA A 137 6.79 -19.91 -8.55
CA ALA A 137 6.56 -19.86 -9.99
C ALA A 137 5.17 -19.31 -10.35
N ASP A 138 4.21 -19.38 -9.41
CA ASP A 138 2.85 -18.82 -9.57
C ASP A 138 2.76 -17.35 -9.17
N VAL A 139 3.85 -16.74 -8.69
CA VAL A 139 3.91 -15.32 -8.37
C VAL A 139 4.22 -14.53 -9.64
N HIS A 140 3.24 -13.83 -10.17
CA HIS A 140 3.39 -13.05 -11.40
C HIS A 140 3.73 -11.59 -11.18
N TYR A 141 3.41 -11.05 -10.00
CA TYR A 141 3.66 -9.65 -9.69
C TYR A 141 3.74 -9.42 -8.18
N VAL A 142 4.70 -8.62 -7.76
CA VAL A 142 4.83 -8.14 -6.37
C VAL A 142 4.94 -6.62 -6.39
N GLN A 143 3.99 -5.96 -5.75
CA GLN A 143 4.03 -4.51 -5.52
C GLN A 143 4.45 -4.24 -4.09
N THR A 144 5.52 -3.51 -3.90
CA THR A 144 5.97 -3.07 -2.57
C THR A 144 5.88 -1.56 -2.41
N LYS A 145 5.61 -1.10 -1.20
CA LYS A 145 5.77 0.28 -0.80
C LYS A 145 6.74 0.31 0.37
N THR A 146 7.92 0.84 0.12
CA THR A 146 8.99 0.95 1.11
C THR A 146 9.13 2.38 1.63
N PRO A 147 9.58 2.58 2.88
CA PRO A 147 9.90 3.91 3.38
C PRO A 147 11.14 4.47 2.71
N LEU A 148 11.25 5.79 2.67
CA LEU A 148 12.47 6.49 2.34
C LEU A 148 13.03 7.23 3.58
N LEU A 149 14.30 7.61 3.52
CA LEU A 149 14.93 8.41 4.56
C LEU A 149 14.47 9.87 4.44
N THR A 150 13.87 10.39 5.51
CA THR A 150 13.53 11.79 5.66
C THR A 150 14.49 12.46 6.63
N ILE A 151 14.57 13.79 6.63
CA ILE A 151 15.40 14.55 7.56
C ILE A 151 15.14 14.14 9.01
N ASP A 152 13.86 13.94 9.37
CA ASP A 152 13.48 13.59 10.75
C ASP A 152 13.89 12.15 11.10
N THR A 153 13.72 11.19 10.20
CA THR A 153 14.14 9.80 10.43
C THR A 153 15.66 9.64 10.47
N ILE A 154 16.39 10.41 9.66
CA ILE A 154 17.86 10.49 9.71
C ILE A 154 18.34 11.02 11.07
N ARG A 155 17.73 12.11 11.55
CA ARG A 155 18.05 12.68 12.87
C ARG A 155 17.75 11.72 14.01
N ASP A 156 16.61 11.01 13.92
CA ASP A 156 16.26 9.98 14.92
C ASP A 156 17.33 8.88 14.96
N ALA A 157 17.73 8.31 13.81
CA ALA A 157 18.78 7.30 13.76
C ALA A 157 20.09 7.79 14.39
N HIS A 158 20.54 8.98 14.02
CA HIS A 158 21.76 9.57 14.57
C HIS A 158 21.66 9.82 16.08
N SER A 159 20.50 10.26 16.58
CA SER A 159 20.28 10.46 18.03
C SER A 159 20.39 9.16 18.84
N ARG A 160 20.12 8.03 18.21
CA ARG A 160 20.26 6.66 18.76
C ARG A 160 21.66 6.06 18.50
N GLY A 161 22.59 6.83 17.92
CA GLY A 161 23.93 6.36 17.58
C GLY A 161 23.96 5.39 16.37
N GLN A 162 22.91 5.36 15.58
CA GLN A 162 22.83 4.54 14.39
C GLN A 162 23.30 5.30 13.15
N THR A 163 23.74 4.57 12.12
CA THR A 163 24.12 5.13 10.83
C THR A 163 23.09 4.76 9.77
N VAL A 164 22.74 5.69 8.90
CA VAL A 164 21.85 5.48 7.76
C VAL A 164 22.63 5.22 6.48
N PHE A 165 21.95 4.75 5.43
CA PHE A 165 22.56 4.50 4.13
C PHE A 165 23.02 5.80 3.46
N THR A 166 22.23 6.86 3.58
CA THR A 166 22.53 8.21 3.06
C THR A 166 21.90 9.26 3.97
N ASP A 167 22.56 10.42 4.09
CA ASP A 167 22.03 11.59 4.80
C ASP A 167 21.23 12.52 3.87
N ASP A 168 21.11 12.16 2.61
CA ASP A 168 20.36 12.93 1.62
C ASP A 168 19.06 12.22 1.25
N THR A 169 17.93 12.91 1.52
CA THR A 169 16.59 12.40 1.23
C THR A 169 16.36 12.16 -0.27
N LEU A 170 16.94 12.97 -1.16
CA LEU A 170 16.77 12.78 -2.59
C LEU A 170 17.47 11.52 -3.06
N THR A 171 18.72 11.29 -2.61
CA THR A 171 19.44 10.03 -2.87
C THR A 171 18.71 8.81 -2.32
N SER A 172 17.93 8.98 -1.24
CA SER A 172 17.12 7.87 -0.69
C SER A 172 15.88 7.54 -1.53
N MET A 173 15.51 8.41 -2.49
CA MET A 173 14.38 8.16 -3.41
C MET A 173 14.80 7.37 -4.64
N ASP A 174 16.08 7.43 -5.04
CA ASP A 174 16.66 6.75 -6.20
C ASP A 174 17.04 5.30 -5.86
#